data_a351de492cce91a943fa9653112a75b2
#
_entry.id   a351de492cce91a943fa9653112a75b2
#
_cell.length_a   1.000
_cell.length_b   1.000
_cell.length_c   1.000
_cell.angle_alpha   90.00
_cell.angle_beta   90.00
_cell.angle_gamma   90.00
#
_symmetry.space_group_name_H-M   'P 1'
#
loop_
_entity.id
_entity.type
_entity.pdbx_description
1 polymer ?
#
loop_
_entity_poly.entity_id
_entity_poly.type
_entity_poly.pdbx_seq_one_letter_code
_entity_poly.pdbx_strand_id
1 'polypeptide(L)'
;MPDQFANASNYLAHYQSTALEIWQQTGGNIDYLVCAIGTSGTLMGLSRFLKVMKPDIRVVCAQPIRGHYIQGLKNMEEAIVPDIYDPSQIDMQEMVESEEAIAMAREIIAREAIFAGMSSGAALLAAVRTAARIERGNIVVVFPDRAEKYQIGRAHV
;
A
#
# COMPACT_ATOMS: atom_id res chain seq x y z
N MET A 1 11.10 21.56 -10.74
CA MET A 1 11.16 20.60 -9.62
C MET A 1 10.39 19.35 -10.03
N PRO A 2 10.89 18.14 -9.84
CA PRO A 2 10.10 16.95 -10.13
C PRO A 2 8.87 16.94 -9.23
N ASP A 3 7.69 16.89 -9.84
CA ASP A 3 6.41 16.84 -9.14
C ASP A 3 5.94 15.38 -9.05
N GLN A 4 6.08 14.77 -7.87
CA GLN A 4 5.71 13.36 -7.67
C GLN A 4 4.19 13.11 -7.72
N PHE A 5 3.36 14.15 -7.69
CA PHE A 5 1.91 14.04 -7.75
C PHE A 5 1.38 14.07 -9.18
N ALA A 6 2.09 14.71 -10.11
CA ALA A 6 1.68 14.85 -11.50
C ALA A 6 2.59 14.10 -12.48
N ASN A 7 3.84 13.82 -12.11
CA ASN A 7 4.80 13.21 -13.04
C ASN A 7 4.53 11.70 -13.22
N ALA A 8 4.24 11.33 -14.45
CA ALA A 8 4.00 9.93 -14.85
C ALA A 8 5.18 8.99 -14.53
N SER A 9 6.42 9.51 -14.48
CA SER A 9 7.60 8.71 -14.12
C SER A 9 7.47 8.06 -12.74
N ASN A 10 6.67 8.64 -11.84
CA ASN A 10 6.41 8.07 -10.53
C ASN A 10 5.76 6.68 -10.63
N TYR A 11 4.63 6.56 -11.34
CA TYR A 11 3.98 5.25 -11.47
C TYR A 11 4.68 4.36 -12.51
N LEU A 12 5.32 4.93 -13.55
CA LEU A 12 6.02 4.16 -14.57
C LEU A 12 7.21 3.40 -14.00
N ALA A 13 7.93 3.95 -13.03
CA ALA A 13 9.01 3.25 -12.34
C ALA A 13 8.49 1.95 -11.69
N HIS A 14 7.36 2.01 -11.01
CA HIS A 14 6.74 0.82 -10.40
C HIS A 14 6.13 -0.14 -11.44
N TYR A 15 5.57 0.39 -12.51
CA TYR A 15 5.05 -0.41 -13.62
C TYR A 15 6.16 -1.24 -14.28
N GLN A 16 7.32 -0.64 -14.52
CA GLN A 16 8.43 -1.24 -15.26
C GLN A 16 9.35 -2.12 -14.41
N SER A 17 9.37 -1.94 -13.10
CA SER A 17 10.26 -2.70 -12.20
C SER A 17 9.48 -3.47 -11.13
N THR A 18 8.93 -2.79 -10.12
CA THR A 18 8.32 -3.42 -8.95
C THR A 18 7.20 -4.40 -9.31
N ALA A 19 6.35 -4.04 -10.27
CA ALA A 19 5.25 -4.89 -10.72
C ALA A 19 5.76 -6.16 -11.42
N LEU A 20 6.80 -6.03 -12.23
CA LEU A 20 7.43 -7.16 -12.91
C LEU A 20 8.09 -8.11 -11.90
N GLU A 21 8.78 -7.57 -10.90
CA GLU A 21 9.39 -8.36 -9.81
C GLU A 21 8.31 -9.15 -9.04
N ILE A 22 7.22 -8.50 -8.65
CA ILE A 22 6.09 -9.16 -7.97
C ILE A 22 5.53 -10.28 -8.85
N TRP A 23 5.29 -10.01 -10.13
CA TRP A 23 4.77 -11.00 -11.07
C TRP A 23 5.68 -12.22 -11.19
N GLN A 24 6.98 -12.00 -11.34
CA GLN A 24 7.97 -13.06 -11.44
C GLN A 24 8.09 -13.87 -10.15
N GLN A 25 8.17 -13.21 -8.99
CA GLN A 25 8.30 -13.86 -7.68
C GLN A 25 7.08 -14.69 -7.30
N THR A 26 5.89 -14.25 -7.70
CA THR A 26 4.65 -15.00 -7.44
C THR A 26 4.32 -16.04 -8.52
N GLY A 27 5.06 -16.03 -9.63
CA GLY A 27 4.72 -16.85 -10.82
C GLY A 27 3.33 -16.53 -11.37
N GLY A 28 2.85 -15.28 -11.19
CA GLY A 28 1.51 -14.84 -11.55
C GLY A 28 0.41 -15.35 -10.60
N ASN A 29 0.76 -16.04 -9.53
CA ASN A 29 -0.19 -16.56 -8.55
C ASN A 29 -0.54 -15.49 -7.50
N ILE A 30 -1.25 -14.46 -7.93
CA ILE A 30 -1.71 -13.34 -7.14
C ILE A 30 -3.19 -13.07 -7.44
N ASP A 31 -4.03 -13.02 -6.41
CA ASP A 31 -5.46 -12.74 -6.54
C ASP A 31 -5.81 -11.35 -5.98
N TYR A 32 -5.08 -10.89 -4.99
CA TYR A 32 -5.25 -9.58 -4.37
C TYR A 32 -3.93 -8.84 -4.24
N LEU A 33 -3.90 -7.59 -4.68
CA LEU A 33 -2.83 -6.64 -4.41
C LEU A 33 -3.30 -5.65 -3.34
N VAL A 34 -2.55 -5.51 -2.27
CA VAL A 34 -2.83 -4.53 -1.21
C VAL A 34 -1.70 -3.52 -1.11
N CYS A 35 -2.03 -2.25 -1.29
CA CYS A 35 -1.10 -1.13 -1.14
C CYS A 35 -1.73 -0.02 -0.33
N ALA A 36 -0.93 0.66 0.48
CA ALA A 36 -1.30 1.92 1.09
C ALA A 36 -1.04 3.08 0.12
N ILE A 37 -1.87 4.14 0.18
CA ILE A 37 -1.82 5.25 -0.75
C ILE A 37 -1.22 6.52 -0.15
N GLY A 38 -0.20 7.07 -0.83
CA GLY A 38 0.36 8.40 -0.59
C GLY A 38 0.24 9.25 -1.85
N THR A 39 1.27 9.22 -2.71
CA THR A 39 1.25 9.89 -4.03
C THR A 39 0.51 9.10 -5.11
N SER A 40 0.04 7.92 -4.79
CA SER A 40 -0.55 6.92 -5.67
C SER A 40 0.40 6.19 -6.64
N GLY A 41 1.64 6.62 -6.79
CA GLY A 41 2.57 6.07 -7.79
C GLY A 41 2.74 4.55 -7.71
N THR A 42 3.02 4.00 -6.53
CA THR A 42 3.15 2.55 -6.32
C THR A 42 1.85 1.83 -6.69
N LEU A 43 0.73 2.27 -6.13
CA LEU A 43 -0.57 1.66 -6.36
C LEU A 43 -0.95 1.67 -7.84
N MET A 44 -0.78 2.81 -8.53
CA MET A 44 -1.09 2.97 -9.95
C MET A 44 -0.17 2.16 -10.85
N GLY A 45 1.12 2.15 -10.56
CA GLY A 45 2.08 1.36 -11.35
C GLY A 45 1.81 -0.14 -11.26
N LEU A 46 1.60 -0.64 -10.05
CA LEU A 46 1.34 -2.06 -9.82
C LEU A 46 -0.02 -2.50 -10.38
N SER A 47 -1.08 -1.74 -10.10
CA SER A 47 -2.43 -2.10 -10.54
C SER A 47 -2.55 -2.14 -12.06
N ARG A 48 -2.02 -1.14 -12.75
CA ARG A 48 -2.04 -1.09 -14.23
C ARG A 48 -1.30 -2.26 -14.86
N PHE A 49 -0.11 -2.62 -14.34
CA PHE A 49 0.63 -3.76 -14.86
C PHE A 49 -0.07 -5.08 -14.56
N LEU A 50 -0.43 -5.30 -13.31
CA LEU A 50 -0.98 -6.58 -12.88
C LEU A 50 -2.35 -6.87 -13.49
N LYS A 51 -3.21 -5.85 -13.67
CA LYS A 51 -4.50 -6.03 -14.36
C LYS A 51 -4.36 -6.30 -15.86
N VAL A 52 -3.28 -5.88 -16.51
CA VAL A 52 -2.96 -6.29 -17.88
C VAL A 52 -2.56 -7.77 -17.92
N MET A 53 -1.75 -8.22 -16.95
CA MET A 53 -1.29 -9.61 -16.89
C MET A 53 -2.38 -10.59 -16.45
N LYS A 54 -3.23 -10.17 -15.50
CA LYS A 54 -4.33 -10.97 -14.94
C LYS A 54 -5.50 -10.05 -14.60
N PRO A 55 -6.49 -9.89 -15.51
CA PRO A 55 -7.60 -8.94 -15.31
C PRO A 55 -8.44 -9.14 -14.07
N ASP A 56 -8.46 -10.36 -13.53
CA ASP A 56 -9.26 -10.72 -12.35
C ASP A 56 -8.61 -10.33 -11.01
N ILE A 57 -7.38 -9.78 -11.03
CA ILE A 57 -6.73 -9.31 -9.81
C ILE A 57 -7.56 -8.19 -9.17
N ARG A 58 -7.80 -8.34 -7.88
CA ARG A 58 -8.45 -7.32 -7.06
C ARG A 58 -7.43 -6.43 -6.38
N VAL A 59 -7.60 -5.13 -6.56
CA VAL A 59 -6.71 -4.10 -5.99
C VAL A 59 -7.38 -3.48 -4.77
N VAL A 60 -6.72 -3.60 -3.63
CA VAL A 60 -7.15 -3.05 -2.34
C VAL A 60 -6.28 -1.86 -1.98
N CYS A 61 -6.89 -0.71 -1.77
CA CYS A 61 -6.23 0.52 -1.36
C CYS A 61 -6.44 0.74 0.14
N ALA A 62 -5.36 0.78 0.92
CA ALA A 62 -5.40 1.19 2.31
C ALA A 62 -5.14 2.70 2.42
N GLN A 63 -6.02 3.43 3.10
CA GLN A 63 -5.86 4.86 3.36
C GLN A 63 -6.32 5.22 4.78
N PRO A 64 -5.78 6.29 5.38
CA PRO A 64 -6.24 6.75 6.68
C PRO A 64 -7.72 7.11 6.64
N ILE A 65 -8.47 6.86 7.70
CA ILE A 65 -9.79 7.47 7.86
C ILE A 65 -9.64 8.98 7.99
N ARG A 66 -10.71 9.68 7.69
CA ARG A 66 -10.77 11.14 7.74
C ARG A 66 -10.34 11.68 9.10
N GLY A 67 -9.48 12.69 9.12
CA GLY A 67 -8.94 13.27 10.35
C GLY A 67 -7.79 12.47 10.99
N HIS A 68 -7.43 11.30 10.47
CA HIS A 68 -6.29 10.51 10.95
C HIS A 68 -5.03 10.77 10.10
N TYR A 69 -3.88 10.72 10.77
CA TYR A 69 -2.59 10.90 10.14
C TYR A 69 -1.73 9.64 10.26
N ILE A 70 -1.39 9.05 9.12
CA ILE A 70 -0.40 7.98 9.02
C ILE A 70 0.73 8.50 8.13
N GLN A 71 1.95 8.53 8.65
CA GLN A 71 3.09 9.09 7.93
C GLN A 71 3.30 8.41 6.58
N GLY A 72 3.37 9.21 5.51
CA GLY A 72 3.49 8.74 4.13
C GLY A 72 2.18 8.43 3.44
N LEU A 73 1.06 8.39 4.15
CA LEU A 73 -0.26 8.13 3.57
C LEU A 73 -1.12 9.40 3.50
N LYS A 74 -2.12 9.34 2.63
CA LYS A 74 -3.11 10.40 2.43
C LYS A 74 -4.50 9.80 2.33
N ASN A 75 -5.47 10.51 2.92
CA ASN A 75 -6.88 10.30 2.62
C ASN A 75 -7.22 11.07 1.33
N MET A 76 -7.75 10.39 0.33
CA MET A 76 -8.03 11.00 -0.99
C MET A 76 -9.22 11.95 -0.97
N GLU A 77 -10.03 11.97 0.08
CA GLU A 77 -11.11 12.94 0.27
C GLU A 77 -10.64 14.27 0.89
N GLU A 78 -9.50 14.24 1.62
CA GLU A 78 -8.97 15.41 2.34
C GLU A 78 -7.73 16.01 1.67
N ALA A 79 -7.02 15.20 0.88
CA ALA A 79 -5.78 15.62 0.25
C ALA A 79 -6.03 16.20 -1.14
N ILE A 80 -5.03 16.94 -1.65
CA ILE A 80 -4.95 17.24 -3.08
C ILE A 80 -4.78 15.92 -3.80
N VAL A 81 -5.75 15.55 -4.63
CA VAL A 81 -5.73 14.31 -5.41
C VAL A 81 -4.61 14.39 -6.44
N PRO A 82 -3.69 13.41 -6.47
CA PRO A 82 -2.62 13.40 -7.47
C PRO A 82 -3.18 13.27 -8.90
N ASP A 83 -2.60 13.98 -9.87
CA ASP A 83 -3.02 13.90 -11.29
C ASP A 83 -2.83 12.48 -11.86
N ILE A 84 -1.88 11.72 -11.31
CA ILE A 84 -1.63 10.33 -11.73
C ILE A 84 -2.60 9.32 -11.13
N TYR A 85 -3.44 9.73 -10.17
CA TYR A 85 -4.41 8.85 -9.49
C TYR A 85 -5.60 8.54 -10.38
N ASP A 86 -5.90 7.25 -10.51
CA ASP A 86 -7.04 6.72 -11.26
C ASP A 86 -7.84 5.77 -10.35
N PRO A 87 -8.98 6.23 -9.81
CA PRO A 87 -9.79 5.42 -8.90
C PRO A 87 -10.38 4.17 -9.57
N SER A 88 -10.48 4.12 -10.89
CA SER A 88 -10.98 2.95 -11.62
C SER A 88 -10.08 1.71 -11.49
N GLN A 89 -8.82 1.91 -11.09
CA GLN A 89 -7.88 0.83 -10.82
C GLN A 89 -8.14 0.12 -9.48
N ILE A 90 -8.95 0.72 -8.59
CA ILE A 90 -9.14 0.25 -7.23
C ILE A 90 -10.48 -0.50 -7.13
N ASP A 91 -10.43 -1.74 -6.67
CA ASP A 91 -11.63 -2.57 -6.48
C ASP A 91 -12.20 -2.47 -5.07
N MET A 92 -11.34 -2.23 -4.07
CA MET A 92 -11.72 -2.14 -2.67
C MET A 92 -10.92 -1.04 -1.96
N GLN A 93 -11.58 -0.34 -1.04
CA GLN A 93 -10.92 0.63 -0.15
C GLN A 93 -11.05 0.17 1.29
N GLU A 94 -9.94 0.17 2.03
CA GLU A 94 -9.86 -0.11 3.46
C GLU A 94 -9.44 1.14 4.20
N MET A 95 -10.32 1.63 5.05
CA MET A 95 -10.08 2.78 5.89
C MET A 95 -9.40 2.34 7.19
N VAL A 96 -8.27 2.97 7.54
CA VAL A 96 -7.41 2.56 8.64
C VAL A 96 -7.21 3.70 9.63
N GLU A 97 -7.37 3.43 10.91
CA GLU A 97 -7.02 4.36 11.99
C GLU A 97 -5.52 4.37 12.25
N SER A 98 -4.99 5.51 12.69
CA SER A 98 -3.56 5.70 12.95
C SER A 98 -3.04 4.70 13.97
N GLU A 99 -3.77 4.52 15.07
CA GLU A 99 -3.43 3.64 16.18
C GLU A 99 -3.40 2.17 15.75
N GLU A 100 -4.36 1.75 14.93
CA GLU A 100 -4.42 0.40 14.38
C GLU A 100 -3.23 0.11 13.45
N ALA A 101 -2.86 1.07 12.59
CA ALA A 101 -1.70 0.94 11.71
C ALA A 101 -0.40 0.80 12.50
N ILE A 102 -0.23 1.60 13.55
CA ILE A 102 0.93 1.53 14.44
C ILE A 102 0.97 0.20 15.20
N ALA A 103 -0.17 -0.25 15.73
CA ALA A 103 -0.26 -1.54 16.42
C ALA A 103 0.11 -2.70 15.51
N MET A 104 -0.40 -2.71 14.27
CA MET A 104 -0.10 -3.74 13.28
C MET A 104 1.38 -3.70 12.85
N ALA A 105 1.98 -2.53 12.70
CA ALA A 105 3.42 -2.41 12.40
C ALA A 105 4.29 -2.98 13.53
N ARG A 106 3.89 -2.80 14.79
CA ARG A 106 4.58 -3.41 15.94
C ARG A 106 4.38 -4.93 15.99
N GLU A 107 3.18 -5.38 15.67
CA GLU A 107 2.84 -6.80 15.69
C GLU A 107 3.67 -7.59 14.65
N ILE A 108 3.81 -7.09 13.43
CA ILE A 108 4.63 -7.76 12.41
C ILE A 108 6.11 -7.81 12.79
N ILE A 109 6.63 -6.76 13.44
CA ILE A 109 8.00 -6.77 13.96
C ILE A 109 8.16 -7.87 15.03
N ALA A 110 7.21 -7.97 15.95
CA ALA A 110 7.28 -8.91 17.07
C ALA A 110 7.08 -10.36 16.63
N ARG A 111 6.21 -10.63 15.67
CA ARG A 111 5.87 -12.00 15.22
C ARG A 111 6.75 -12.53 14.12
N GLU A 112 7.07 -11.66 13.14
CA GLU A 112 7.71 -12.08 11.90
C GLU A 112 9.14 -11.51 11.74
N ALA A 113 9.59 -10.69 12.70
CA ALA A 113 10.87 -9.97 12.63
C ALA A 113 11.02 -9.09 11.37
N ILE A 114 9.90 -8.66 10.76
CA ILE A 114 9.88 -7.76 9.61
C ILE A 114 9.84 -6.32 10.13
N PHE A 115 10.93 -5.59 9.96
CA PHE A 115 11.07 -4.23 10.44
C PHE A 115 10.43 -3.22 9.48
N ALA A 116 9.09 -3.21 9.43
CA ALA A 116 8.27 -2.43 8.52
C ALA A 116 7.77 -1.11 9.13
N GLY A 117 7.60 -0.08 8.28
CA GLY A 117 7.10 1.22 8.70
C GLY A 117 5.59 1.27 8.97
N MET A 118 5.09 2.43 9.39
CA MET A 118 3.66 2.61 9.76
C MET A 118 2.71 2.43 8.57
N SER A 119 3.11 2.88 7.38
CA SER A 119 2.34 2.67 6.15
C SER A 119 2.22 1.19 5.79
N SER A 120 3.24 0.40 6.11
CA SER A 120 3.22 -1.07 5.96
C SER A 120 2.24 -1.71 6.95
N GLY A 121 2.15 -1.19 8.18
CA GLY A 121 1.14 -1.60 9.14
C GLY A 121 -0.29 -1.37 8.64
N ALA A 122 -0.54 -0.22 8.03
CA ALA A 122 -1.84 0.08 7.41
C ALA A 122 -2.16 -0.89 6.25
N ALA A 123 -1.19 -1.14 5.37
CA ALA A 123 -1.36 -2.08 4.26
C ALA A 123 -1.61 -3.52 4.77
N LEU A 124 -0.86 -3.95 5.78
CA LEU A 124 -1.04 -5.28 6.38
C LEU A 124 -2.41 -5.42 7.05
N LEU A 125 -2.86 -4.41 7.79
CA LEU A 125 -4.19 -4.43 8.41
C LEU A 125 -5.30 -4.55 7.35
N ALA A 126 -5.18 -3.80 6.24
CA ALA A 126 -6.10 -3.91 5.11
C ALA A 126 -6.09 -5.32 4.50
N ALA A 127 -4.92 -5.94 4.39
CA ALA A 127 -4.79 -7.32 3.91
C ALA A 127 -5.44 -8.33 4.86
N VAL A 128 -5.24 -8.19 6.15
CA VAL A 128 -5.88 -9.04 7.17
C VAL A 128 -7.41 -8.91 7.12
N ARG A 129 -7.94 -7.70 7.00
CA ARG A 129 -9.36 -7.46 6.83
C ARG A 129 -9.91 -8.04 5.52
N THR A 130 -9.14 -7.94 4.45
CA THR A 130 -9.48 -8.57 3.16
C THR A 130 -9.51 -10.10 3.30
N ALA A 131 -8.48 -10.69 3.91
CA ALA A 131 -8.39 -12.14 4.12
C ALA A 131 -9.56 -12.69 4.93
N ALA A 132 -10.07 -11.93 5.90
CA ALA A 132 -11.22 -12.34 6.69
C ALA A 132 -12.55 -12.39 5.91
N ARG A 133 -12.61 -11.80 4.71
CA ARG A 133 -13.82 -11.72 3.86
C ARG A 133 -13.80 -12.65 2.66
N ILE A 134 -12.69 -13.33 2.43
CA ILE A 134 -12.51 -14.23 1.29
C ILE A 134 -12.30 -15.66 1.76
N GLU A 135 -12.78 -16.62 0.97
CA GLU A 135 -12.61 -18.04 1.31
C GLU A 135 -11.19 -18.54 0.99
N ARG A 136 -10.61 -18.04 -0.09
CA ARG A 136 -9.25 -18.41 -0.56
C ARG A 136 -8.69 -17.34 -1.47
N GLY A 137 -7.37 -17.32 -1.61
CA GLY A 137 -6.66 -16.42 -2.53
C GLY A 137 -5.27 -16.07 -2.01
N ASN A 138 -4.40 -15.68 -2.93
CA ASN A 138 -3.07 -15.19 -2.62
C ASN A 138 -3.08 -13.66 -2.57
N ILE A 139 -2.72 -13.12 -1.42
CA ILE A 139 -2.67 -11.68 -1.17
C ILE A 139 -1.21 -11.24 -1.16
N VAL A 140 -0.86 -10.31 -2.05
CA VAL A 140 0.43 -9.63 -2.02
C VAL A 140 0.25 -8.28 -1.36
N VAL A 141 1.04 -8.01 -0.33
CA VAL A 141 1.04 -6.75 0.41
C VAL A 141 2.35 -6.02 0.17
N VAL A 142 2.28 -4.74 -0.16
CA VAL A 142 3.49 -3.93 -0.38
C VAL A 142 3.86 -3.21 0.91
N PHE A 143 5.10 -3.44 1.37
CA PHE A 143 5.72 -2.71 2.46
C PHE A 143 6.71 -1.70 1.89
N PRO A 144 6.33 -0.41 1.80
CA PRO A 144 7.09 0.59 1.03
C PRO A 144 8.36 1.05 1.72
N ASP A 145 8.47 0.90 3.04
CA ASP A 145 9.63 1.32 3.81
C ASP A 145 9.83 0.54 5.10
N ARG A 146 10.94 0.84 5.76
CA ARG A 146 11.38 0.17 6.99
C ARG A 146 11.21 1.10 8.20
N ALA A 147 11.01 0.50 9.38
CA ALA A 147 10.70 1.21 10.61
C ALA A 147 11.86 2.07 11.15
N GLU A 148 13.11 1.86 10.74
CA GLU A 148 14.24 2.68 11.19
C GLU A 148 14.08 4.17 10.86
N LYS A 149 13.30 4.52 9.85
CA LYS A 149 13.00 5.91 9.49
C LYS A 149 12.14 6.64 10.52
N TYR A 150 11.48 5.90 11.41
CA TYR A 150 10.50 6.42 12.37
C TYR A 150 10.98 6.35 13.83
N GLN A 151 12.24 5.98 14.05
CA GLN A 151 12.82 5.86 15.40
C GLN A 151 13.23 7.19 16.03
N ILE A 152 13.33 8.25 15.25
CA ILE A 152 13.75 9.58 15.72
C ILE A 152 12.59 10.19 16.53
N GLY A 153 12.78 10.37 17.84
CA GLY A 153 11.81 10.99 18.73
C GLY A 153 11.25 10.10 19.85
N ARG A 154 11.64 8.83 19.93
CA ARG A 154 11.26 7.93 21.04
C ARG A 154 12.19 7.97 22.25
N ALA A 155 13.13 8.90 22.30
CA ALA A 155 14.01 9.04 23.46
C ALA A 155 13.33 9.67 24.70
N HIS A 156 12.04 9.98 24.64
CA HIS A 156 11.30 10.62 25.72
C HIS A 156 9.91 9.99 25.91
N VAL A 157 9.86 8.71 26.25
CA VAL A 157 8.72 8.12 26.99
C VAL A 157 9.29 7.14 28.00
#